data_a598a94c1f5b2a648832066982a09316
#
_entry.id   a598a94c1f5b2a648832066982a09316
#
_cell.length_a   1.000
_cell.length_b   1.000
_cell.length_c   1.000
_cell.angle_alpha   90.00
_cell.angle_beta   90.00
_cell.angle_gamma   90.00
#
_symmetry.space_group_name_H-M   'P 1'
#
loop_
_entity.id
_entity.type
_entity.pdbx_description
1 polymer ?
#
loop_
_entity_poly.entity_id
_entity_poly.type
_entity_poly.pdbx_seq_one_letter_code
_entity_poly.pdbx_strand_id
1 'polypeptide(L)'
;HRTYTWHDAEWQKSQLGNKLERPMSIYELHMGSWKKSENGQPLTYRELAVDLLDYVKNMGYTHIELMPIMEHPFSGSWGYQPTGLFAPTSRFGTIDDFKFFVDTFHQNGIGIILDWVPAHFPTDAFGLAKFDGTCVYEYEDPRRGWHPDWNSLIYDFGRDTVRRFLIASALIWLDLYHIDGLRVDAVASMLYWDYSRKDGEWIPNVDGGNINYEAVSFLKWFNEEVNRKHPNAVTIAEESTAFTGVSRPTSTGGLGFNFKWNMGWMHDSLEYMQTDPFFRKYHHGEMSFSMIYAYNENFILSISHDEVTHGKHSLLYKMPGDEWQQAANLRAYLGYQYAHPGKKLNFMGSEFGQGSEWNDNAQLDWWLLKYPKHQGVQKLVQDLNEMYKKEPALWKRDYDPDAFRWLDVNDADHSIFAMLRSGDDGDCIMAVSNFTPVPYVAYRLGVPTPGTYKVILNTDDKKYWGSGYGTGSDEIVASNISYQNNYHSIVLDLPPLATIFVKKISD
;
A
#
# COMPACT_ATOMS: atom_id res chain seq x y z
N HIS A 1 23.49 11.58 -21.54
CA HIS A 1 22.89 10.84 -20.41
C HIS A 1 22.97 9.31 -20.53
N ARG A 2 23.79 8.77 -21.43
CA ARG A 2 24.08 7.34 -21.57
C ARG A 2 25.34 6.90 -20.81
N THR A 3 25.85 7.74 -19.89
CA THR A 3 27.12 7.52 -19.23
C THR A 3 27.05 6.71 -17.93
N TYR A 4 25.84 6.56 -17.34
CA TYR A 4 25.70 5.76 -16.12
C TYR A 4 25.77 4.26 -16.45
N THR A 5 26.62 3.54 -15.73
CA THR A 5 26.76 2.10 -15.86
C THR A 5 25.92 1.42 -14.79
N TRP A 6 24.91 0.66 -15.22
CA TRP A 6 24.02 -0.09 -14.34
C TRP A 6 24.64 -1.42 -13.90
N HIS A 7 24.34 -1.81 -12.65
CA HIS A 7 24.83 -3.07 -12.05
C HIS A 7 23.66 -3.94 -11.57
N ASP A 8 22.45 -3.70 -12.04
CA ASP A 8 21.21 -4.31 -11.60
C ASP A 8 20.70 -5.46 -12.49
N ALA A 9 21.56 -6.04 -13.32
CA ALA A 9 21.15 -7.09 -14.26
C ALA A 9 20.53 -8.31 -13.57
N GLU A 10 21.05 -8.71 -12.41
CA GLU A 10 20.49 -9.84 -11.64
C GLU A 10 19.10 -9.52 -11.08
N TRP A 11 18.89 -8.29 -10.62
CA TRP A 11 17.56 -7.83 -10.22
C TRP A 11 16.57 -7.92 -11.38
N GLN A 12 16.92 -7.39 -12.55
CA GLN A 12 16.06 -7.43 -13.73
C GLN A 12 15.66 -8.87 -14.11
N LYS A 13 16.60 -9.81 -14.05
CA LYS A 13 16.33 -11.23 -14.27
C LYS A 13 15.39 -11.81 -13.20
N SER A 14 15.56 -11.45 -11.96
CA SER A 14 14.75 -11.95 -10.83
C SER A 14 13.28 -11.52 -10.91
N GLN A 15 12.96 -10.49 -11.68
CA GLN A 15 11.61 -9.96 -11.86
C GLN A 15 10.80 -10.66 -12.95
N LEU A 16 11.37 -11.67 -13.63
CA LEU A 16 10.64 -12.49 -14.58
C LEU A 16 9.59 -13.37 -13.88
N GLY A 17 8.43 -13.54 -14.51
CA GLY A 17 7.35 -14.40 -14.00
C GLY A 17 6.08 -13.64 -13.64
N ASN A 18 5.18 -14.29 -12.91
CA ASN A 18 3.88 -13.70 -12.55
C ASN A 18 4.03 -12.66 -11.44
N LYS A 19 3.82 -11.38 -11.77
CA LYS A 19 3.93 -10.27 -10.83
C LYS A 19 2.87 -10.27 -9.72
N LEU A 20 1.73 -10.93 -9.92
CA LEU A 20 0.66 -11.02 -8.91
C LEU A 20 0.98 -12.06 -7.83
N GLU A 21 1.82 -13.05 -8.14
CA GLU A 21 2.16 -14.18 -7.28
C GLU A 21 3.46 -13.96 -6.49
N ARG A 22 3.78 -12.72 -6.16
CA ARG A 22 4.96 -12.34 -5.39
C ARG A 22 4.57 -11.66 -4.09
N PRO A 23 5.41 -11.76 -3.05
CA PRO A 23 5.22 -10.94 -1.87
C PRO A 23 5.50 -9.48 -2.23
N MET A 24 4.62 -8.57 -1.78
CA MET A 24 4.83 -7.14 -1.88
C MET A 24 4.46 -6.49 -0.55
N SER A 25 5.48 -6.07 0.17
CA SER A 25 5.39 -5.22 1.35
C SER A 25 6.09 -3.91 1.02
N ILE A 26 5.31 -2.86 0.90
CA ILE A 26 5.73 -1.59 0.32
C ILE A 26 5.87 -0.55 1.42
N TYR A 27 7.01 0.11 1.46
CA TYR A 27 7.30 1.25 2.32
C TYR A 27 7.15 2.54 1.53
N GLU A 28 6.03 3.24 1.72
CA GLU A 28 5.81 4.56 1.09
C GLU A 28 6.56 5.63 1.86
N LEU A 29 7.28 6.49 1.16
CA LEU A 29 8.05 7.55 1.80
C LEU A 29 8.08 8.84 1.00
N HIS A 30 8.26 9.94 1.72
CA HIS A 30 8.61 11.26 1.22
C HIS A 30 10.09 11.50 1.48
N MET A 31 10.89 11.61 0.41
CA MET A 31 12.36 11.66 0.54
C MET A 31 12.85 12.86 1.36
N GLY A 32 12.17 14.00 1.25
CA GLY A 32 12.57 15.23 1.93
C GLY A 32 12.33 15.26 3.44
N SER A 33 11.52 14.34 3.97
CA SER A 33 11.12 14.36 5.38
C SER A 33 11.29 13.02 6.11
N TRP A 34 11.89 12.02 5.46
CA TRP A 34 12.17 10.74 6.12
C TRP A 34 13.20 10.92 7.24
N LYS A 35 14.35 11.50 6.91
CA LYS A 35 15.42 11.85 7.84
C LYS A 35 16.15 13.09 7.34
N LYS A 36 16.65 13.89 8.25
CA LYS A 36 17.46 15.07 7.92
C LYS A 36 18.88 14.91 8.46
N SER A 37 19.81 15.59 7.78
CA SER A 37 21.19 15.71 8.26
C SER A 37 21.26 16.52 9.55
N GLU A 38 22.42 16.53 10.21
CA GLU A 38 22.68 17.33 11.42
C GLU A 38 22.42 18.85 11.20
N ASN A 39 22.57 19.32 9.96
CA ASN A 39 22.29 20.69 9.58
C ASN A 39 20.83 20.96 9.20
N GLY A 40 19.93 19.99 9.43
CA GLY A 40 18.51 20.11 9.14
C GLY A 40 18.13 20.05 7.67
N GLN A 41 19.07 19.70 6.80
CA GLN A 41 18.81 19.53 5.36
C GLN A 41 18.31 18.11 5.04
N PRO A 42 17.46 17.93 4.02
CA PRO A 42 17.11 16.61 3.52
C PRO A 42 18.37 15.82 3.13
N LEU A 43 18.31 14.49 3.27
CA LEU A 43 19.38 13.62 2.76
C LEU A 43 19.39 13.63 1.23
N THR A 44 20.58 13.51 0.66
CA THR A 44 20.78 13.39 -0.79
C THR A 44 20.40 11.98 -1.28
N TYR A 45 20.24 11.81 -2.61
CA TYR A 45 20.04 10.47 -3.20
C TYR A 45 21.11 9.47 -2.78
N ARG A 46 22.38 9.92 -2.71
CA ARG A 46 23.50 9.04 -2.32
C ARG A 46 23.48 8.70 -0.83
N GLU A 47 23.13 9.64 0.03
CA GLU A 47 22.97 9.40 1.46
C GLU A 47 21.77 8.45 1.73
N LEU A 48 20.67 8.66 1.02
CA LEU A 48 19.49 7.77 1.09
C LEU A 48 19.82 6.36 0.56
N ALA A 49 20.66 6.25 -0.46
CA ALA A 49 21.12 4.95 -0.97
C ALA A 49 21.91 4.13 0.09
N VAL A 50 22.38 4.77 1.16
CA VAL A 50 23.01 4.11 2.30
C VAL A 50 22.02 3.98 3.45
N ASP A 51 21.55 5.08 4.00
CA ASP A 51 20.76 5.11 5.24
C ASP A 51 19.36 4.49 5.06
N LEU A 52 18.65 4.89 4.01
CA LEU A 52 17.31 4.37 3.73
C LEU A 52 17.36 2.91 3.31
N LEU A 53 18.31 2.56 2.45
CA LEU A 53 18.49 1.16 2.03
C LEU A 53 18.74 0.24 3.22
N ASP A 54 19.67 0.61 4.09
CA ASP A 54 19.99 -0.20 5.28
C ASP A 54 18.74 -0.40 6.16
N TYR A 55 18.01 0.68 6.40
CA TYR A 55 16.78 0.65 7.18
C TYR A 55 15.70 -0.24 6.56
N VAL A 56 15.38 -0.02 5.29
CA VAL A 56 14.33 -0.76 4.57
C VAL A 56 14.67 -2.26 4.46
N LYS A 57 15.93 -2.57 4.20
CA LYS A 57 16.42 -3.94 4.12
C LYS A 57 16.31 -4.65 5.47
N ASN A 58 16.74 -4.00 6.55
CA ASN A 58 16.65 -4.54 7.91
C ASN A 58 15.19 -4.70 8.37
N MET A 59 14.29 -3.83 7.93
CA MET A 59 12.86 -3.94 8.21
C MET A 59 12.15 -5.01 7.38
N GLY A 60 12.79 -5.55 6.36
CA GLY A 60 12.27 -6.66 5.55
C GLY A 60 11.30 -6.27 4.44
N TYR A 61 11.17 -5.01 4.10
CA TYR A 61 10.32 -4.57 2.99
C TYR A 61 10.83 -5.09 1.64
N THR A 62 9.92 -5.36 0.72
CA THR A 62 10.26 -5.82 -0.63
C THR A 62 10.43 -4.67 -1.61
N HIS A 63 9.72 -3.59 -1.39
CA HIS A 63 9.69 -2.39 -2.25
C HIS A 63 9.65 -1.13 -1.40
N ILE A 64 10.12 -0.04 -1.99
CA ILE A 64 9.79 1.31 -1.56
C ILE A 64 8.89 1.97 -2.61
N GLU A 65 7.99 2.85 -2.17
CA GLU A 65 7.23 3.72 -3.04
C GLU A 65 7.58 5.15 -2.73
N LEU A 66 8.15 5.83 -3.72
CA LEU A 66 8.52 7.23 -3.59
C LEU A 66 7.33 8.11 -3.89
N MET A 67 6.92 8.98 -2.95
CA MET A 67 6.05 10.10 -3.27
C MET A 67 6.68 10.91 -4.41
N PRO A 68 5.92 11.69 -5.19
CA PRO A 68 6.40 12.20 -6.48
C PRO A 68 7.74 12.92 -6.37
N ILE A 69 8.69 12.51 -7.20
CA ILE A 69 10.02 13.10 -7.31
C ILE A 69 10.28 13.73 -8.68
N MET A 70 9.31 13.73 -9.58
CA MET A 70 9.38 14.53 -10.79
C MET A 70 9.58 15.99 -10.40
N GLU A 71 10.41 16.73 -11.16
CA GLU A 71 10.75 18.09 -10.80
C GLU A 71 9.51 18.98 -10.63
N HIS A 72 9.46 19.70 -9.54
CA HIS A 72 8.34 20.53 -9.13
C HIS A 72 8.84 21.77 -8.38
N PRO A 73 8.21 22.96 -8.57
CA PRO A 73 8.68 24.21 -7.96
C PRO A 73 8.30 24.33 -6.48
N PHE A 74 7.12 23.87 -6.11
CA PHE A 74 6.55 24.06 -4.78
C PHE A 74 6.70 22.81 -3.92
N SER A 75 7.58 22.86 -2.93
CA SER A 75 7.84 21.71 -2.03
C SER A 75 6.60 21.29 -1.21
N GLY A 76 5.76 22.26 -0.82
CA GLY A 76 4.51 22.00 -0.10
C GLY A 76 3.45 21.25 -0.90
N SER A 77 3.66 21.04 -2.20
CA SER A 77 2.80 20.15 -3.01
C SER A 77 3.13 18.67 -2.82
N TRP A 78 4.16 18.32 -2.06
CA TRP A 78 4.68 16.96 -1.89
C TRP A 78 5.12 16.29 -3.20
N GLY A 79 5.30 17.09 -4.25
CA GLY A 79 5.61 16.63 -5.61
C GLY A 79 4.38 16.39 -6.50
N TYR A 80 3.17 16.62 -6.01
CA TYR A 80 1.94 16.40 -6.79
C TYR A 80 1.62 17.55 -7.77
N GLN A 81 2.46 18.59 -7.83
CA GLN A 81 2.35 19.65 -8.84
C GLN A 81 3.62 19.70 -9.70
N PRO A 82 3.91 18.64 -10.48
CA PRO A 82 5.12 18.56 -11.26
C PRO A 82 5.10 19.50 -12.47
N THR A 83 6.25 20.09 -12.77
CA THR A 83 6.49 20.87 -14.00
C THR A 83 7.48 20.17 -14.92
N GLY A 84 8.29 19.24 -14.40
CA GLY A 84 9.30 18.50 -15.14
C GLY A 84 9.06 16.99 -15.10
N LEU A 85 8.13 16.48 -15.93
CA LEU A 85 7.69 15.07 -15.87
C LEU A 85 8.76 14.05 -16.29
N PHE A 86 9.89 14.49 -16.82
CA PHE A 86 10.94 13.64 -17.38
C PHE A 86 12.22 13.62 -16.53
N ALA A 87 12.28 14.36 -15.45
CA ALA A 87 13.48 14.50 -14.64
C ALA A 87 13.19 14.32 -13.14
N PRO A 88 14.08 13.62 -12.41
CA PRO A 88 14.02 13.61 -10.96
C PRO A 88 14.37 14.98 -10.41
N THR A 89 13.74 15.36 -9.31
CA THR A 89 14.00 16.65 -8.66
C THR A 89 15.48 16.80 -8.33
N SER A 90 16.03 17.98 -8.58
CA SER A 90 17.42 18.33 -8.24
C SER A 90 17.64 18.61 -6.74
N ARG A 91 16.59 18.60 -5.94
CA ARG A 91 16.65 18.85 -4.50
C ARG A 91 17.60 17.89 -3.76
N PHE A 92 17.74 16.66 -4.24
CA PHE A 92 18.48 15.60 -3.58
C PHE A 92 19.74 15.16 -4.31
N GLY A 93 20.08 15.81 -5.43
CA GLY A 93 21.27 15.50 -6.21
C GLY A 93 21.05 15.53 -7.71
N THR A 94 22.01 14.98 -8.44
CA THR A 94 21.99 14.90 -9.90
C THR A 94 21.15 13.71 -10.40
N ILE A 95 20.92 13.67 -11.71
CA ILE A 95 20.28 12.52 -12.37
C ILE A 95 21.08 11.24 -12.14
N ASP A 96 22.41 11.30 -12.21
CA ASP A 96 23.26 10.13 -11.98
C ASP A 96 23.26 9.69 -10.51
N ASP A 97 23.09 10.62 -9.57
CA ASP A 97 22.90 10.29 -8.15
C ASP A 97 21.59 9.54 -7.94
N PHE A 98 20.52 9.92 -8.64
CA PHE A 98 19.26 9.18 -8.58
C PHE A 98 19.38 7.78 -9.21
N LYS A 99 20.06 7.65 -10.34
CA LYS A 99 20.36 6.33 -10.93
C LYS A 99 21.17 5.45 -9.98
N PHE A 100 22.15 6.03 -9.31
CA PHE A 100 22.92 5.33 -8.29
C PHE A 100 22.04 4.85 -7.13
N PHE A 101 21.11 5.66 -6.69
CA PHE A 101 20.13 5.30 -5.68
C PHE A 101 19.32 4.06 -6.11
N VAL A 102 18.74 4.09 -7.32
CA VAL A 102 17.94 2.97 -7.84
C VAL A 102 18.79 1.71 -7.99
N ASP A 103 19.95 1.83 -8.58
CA ASP A 103 20.90 0.73 -8.83
C ASP A 103 21.31 0.03 -7.51
N THR A 104 21.58 0.83 -6.48
CA THR A 104 21.97 0.31 -5.16
C THR A 104 20.83 -0.45 -4.48
N PHE A 105 19.61 0.03 -4.57
CA PHE A 105 18.43 -0.69 -4.09
C PHE A 105 18.24 -2.02 -4.82
N HIS A 106 18.36 -2.02 -6.14
CA HIS A 106 18.24 -3.23 -6.95
C HIS A 106 19.30 -4.27 -6.62
N GLN A 107 20.56 -3.87 -6.44
CA GLN A 107 21.64 -4.78 -6.04
C GLN A 107 21.40 -5.41 -4.66
N ASN A 108 20.52 -4.84 -3.85
CA ASN A 108 20.12 -5.34 -2.53
C ASN A 108 18.74 -6.00 -2.52
N GLY A 109 18.17 -6.27 -3.69
CA GLY A 109 16.92 -7.02 -3.81
C GLY A 109 15.66 -6.25 -3.43
N ILE A 110 15.66 -4.92 -3.56
CA ILE A 110 14.51 -4.06 -3.24
C ILE A 110 14.09 -3.29 -4.47
N GLY A 111 12.80 -3.41 -4.82
CA GLY A 111 12.18 -2.69 -5.94
C GLY A 111 11.76 -1.28 -5.57
N ILE A 112 11.59 -0.46 -6.60
CA ILE A 112 11.20 0.95 -6.45
C ILE A 112 9.97 1.25 -7.30
N ILE A 113 8.93 1.72 -6.64
CA ILE A 113 7.69 2.22 -7.24
C ILE A 113 7.73 3.75 -7.16
N LEU A 114 7.38 4.41 -8.24
CA LEU A 114 7.28 5.87 -8.30
C LEU A 114 5.82 6.30 -8.37
N ASP A 115 5.48 7.27 -7.55
CA ASP A 115 4.21 7.97 -7.64
C ASP A 115 4.23 8.93 -8.84
N TRP A 116 3.46 8.61 -9.86
CA TRP A 116 3.41 9.31 -11.14
C TRP A 116 2.10 10.08 -11.27
N VAL A 117 2.17 11.35 -11.71
CA VAL A 117 1.06 12.31 -11.66
C VAL A 117 0.67 12.76 -13.08
N PRO A 118 -0.14 11.99 -13.82
CA PRO A 118 -0.63 12.36 -15.13
C PRO A 118 -1.99 13.07 -15.12
N ALA A 119 -2.63 13.18 -13.94
CA ALA A 119 -4.00 13.69 -13.86
C ALA A 119 -4.10 15.20 -14.05
N HIS A 120 -3.10 15.94 -13.60
CA HIS A 120 -3.14 17.40 -13.58
C HIS A 120 -1.73 18.00 -13.53
N PHE A 121 -1.64 19.31 -13.76
CA PHE A 121 -0.40 20.08 -13.67
C PHE A 121 -0.65 21.51 -13.19
N PRO A 122 0.37 22.17 -12.58
CA PRO A 122 0.21 23.51 -12.02
C PRO A 122 0.22 24.59 -13.10
N THR A 123 -0.20 25.81 -12.70
CA THR A 123 -0.34 26.97 -13.59
C THR A 123 0.88 27.90 -13.60
N ASP A 124 2.02 27.45 -13.08
CA ASP A 124 3.27 28.23 -13.06
C ASP A 124 3.64 28.70 -14.45
N ALA A 125 4.01 29.98 -14.57
CA ALA A 125 4.25 30.66 -15.85
C ALA A 125 5.39 30.06 -16.68
N PHE A 126 6.33 29.36 -16.05
CA PHE A 126 7.41 28.64 -16.73
C PHE A 126 7.09 27.18 -17.02
N GLY A 127 5.89 26.72 -16.65
CA GLY A 127 5.42 25.35 -16.84
C GLY A 127 4.66 25.15 -18.16
N LEU A 128 3.76 24.17 -18.16
CA LEU A 128 3.04 23.74 -19.37
C LEU A 128 1.75 24.52 -19.63
N ALA A 129 1.26 25.27 -18.63
CA ALA A 129 0.00 26.00 -18.73
C ALA A 129 0.10 27.06 -19.83
N LYS A 130 -0.83 27.02 -20.78
CA LYS A 130 -0.86 27.92 -21.96
C LYS A 130 0.51 28.11 -22.60
N PHE A 131 1.17 27.01 -22.88
CA PHE A 131 2.59 26.90 -23.21
C PHE A 131 3.06 27.87 -24.31
N ASP A 132 2.28 28.02 -25.38
CA ASP A 132 2.53 28.95 -26.48
C ASP A 132 1.52 30.10 -26.53
N GLY A 133 0.83 30.35 -25.43
CA GLY A 133 -0.30 31.29 -25.36
C GLY A 133 -1.65 30.65 -25.64
N THR A 134 -1.66 29.36 -26.03
CA THR A 134 -2.88 28.56 -26.23
C THR A 134 -2.89 27.34 -25.32
N CYS A 135 -4.01 26.62 -25.28
CA CYS A 135 -4.13 25.38 -24.49
C CYS A 135 -3.52 24.18 -25.23
N VAL A 136 -2.19 24.07 -25.20
CA VAL A 136 -1.46 22.97 -25.87
C VAL A 136 -1.64 21.64 -25.13
N TYR A 137 -1.55 21.67 -23.80
CA TYR A 137 -1.58 20.46 -22.95
C TYR A 137 -2.91 20.26 -22.26
N GLU A 138 -3.61 21.31 -21.87
CA GLU A 138 -4.86 21.28 -21.13
C GLU A 138 -6.09 21.32 -22.03
N TYR A 139 -7.23 20.83 -21.52
CA TYR A 139 -8.52 21.11 -22.14
C TYR A 139 -8.80 22.63 -22.10
N GLU A 140 -9.35 23.15 -23.20
CA GLU A 140 -9.61 24.60 -23.36
C GLU A 140 -10.75 25.08 -22.47
N ASP A 141 -11.84 24.32 -22.39
CA ASP A 141 -13.01 24.65 -21.55
C ASP A 141 -12.70 24.35 -20.08
N PRO A 142 -12.80 25.36 -19.17
CA PRO A 142 -12.50 25.17 -17.76
C PRO A 142 -13.35 24.10 -17.06
N ARG A 143 -14.54 23.81 -17.59
CA ARG A 143 -15.41 22.74 -17.08
C ARG A 143 -14.82 21.34 -17.35
N ARG A 144 -13.80 21.24 -18.16
CA ARG A 144 -12.99 20.02 -18.43
C ARG A 144 -11.53 20.16 -18.06
N GLY A 145 -10.98 21.37 -18.16
CA GLY A 145 -9.55 21.66 -18.03
C GLY A 145 -9.11 22.22 -16.69
N TRP A 146 -10.02 22.62 -15.81
CA TRP A 146 -9.69 23.16 -14.51
C TRP A 146 -10.13 22.23 -13.37
N HIS A 147 -9.20 21.95 -12.43
CA HIS A 147 -9.48 21.14 -11.25
C HIS A 147 -9.76 22.05 -10.04
N PRO A 148 -11.00 22.12 -9.54
CA PRO A 148 -11.38 23.08 -8.51
C PRO A 148 -10.74 22.83 -7.14
N ASP A 149 -10.49 21.56 -6.77
CA ASP A 149 -9.94 21.20 -5.46
C ASP A 149 -8.44 21.51 -5.36
N TRP A 150 -7.71 21.44 -6.47
CA TRP A 150 -6.25 21.55 -6.47
C TRP A 150 -5.70 22.77 -7.19
N ASN A 151 -6.58 23.64 -7.68
CA ASN A 151 -6.21 24.82 -8.46
C ASN A 151 -5.18 24.49 -9.56
N SER A 152 -5.46 23.46 -10.33
CA SER A 152 -4.56 22.93 -11.36
C SER A 152 -5.30 22.69 -12.66
N LEU A 153 -4.55 22.49 -13.73
CA LEU A 153 -5.07 22.19 -15.06
C LEU A 153 -5.12 20.68 -15.30
N ILE A 154 -6.07 20.26 -16.11
CA ILE A 154 -6.27 18.85 -16.50
C ILE A 154 -5.78 18.66 -17.92
N TYR A 155 -4.92 17.66 -18.15
CA TYR A 155 -4.44 17.30 -19.46
C TYR A 155 -5.56 16.94 -20.42
N ASP A 156 -5.43 17.38 -21.68
CA ASP A 156 -6.36 16.99 -22.77
C ASP A 156 -6.06 15.56 -23.23
N PHE A 157 -6.70 14.60 -22.58
CA PHE A 157 -6.55 13.16 -22.89
C PHE A 157 -7.12 12.77 -24.25
N GLY A 158 -7.85 13.65 -24.92
CA GLY A 158 -8.34 13.45 -26.28
C GLY A 158 -7.32 13.82 -27.35
N ARG A 159 -6.29 14.58 -27.01
CA ARG A 159 -5.27 15.03 -27.94
C ARG A 159 -4.11 14.04 -28.01
N ASP A 160 -3.87 13.50 -29.18
CA ASP A 160 -2.87 12.45 -29.39
C ASP A 160 -1.46 12.83 -28.97
N THR A 161 -1.07 14.09 -29.22
CA THR A 161 0.24 14.62 -28.84
C THR A 161 0.42 14.67 -27.31
N VAL A 162 -0.63 15.01 -26.57
CA VAL A 162 -0.63 15.06 -25.11
C VAL A 162 -0.56 13.64 -24.53
N ARG A 163 -1.34 12.73 -25.09
CA ARG A 163 -1.33 11.30 -24.69
C ARG A 163 0.07 10.71 -24.89
N ARG A 164 0.70 10.94 -26.04
CA ARG A 164 2.07 10.48 -26.32
C ARG A 164 3.10 11.11 -25.39
N PHE A 165 2.96 12.38 -25.07
CA PHE A 165 3.81 13.08 -24.13
C PHE A 165 3.74 12.42 -22.75
N LEU A 166 2.54 12.14 -22.24
CA LEU A 166 2.37 11.49 -20.94
C LEU A 166 2.90 10.06 -20.93
N ILE A 167 2.60 9.25 -21.96
CA ILE A 167 3.14 7.89 -22.07
C ILE A 167 4.65 7.89 -22.16
N ALA A 168 5.24 8.83 -22.91
CA ALA A 168 6.70 8.97 -22.98
C ALA A 168 7.30 9.31 -21.62
N SER A 169 6.63 10.15 -20.81
CA SER A 169 7.04 10.40 -19.42
C SER A 169 7.04 9.13 -18.59
N ALA A 170 5.97 8.36 -18.63
CA ALA A 170 5.91 7.08 -17.91
C ALA A 170 7.04 6.13 -18.34
N LEU A 171 7.25 5.97 -19.64
CA LEU A 171 8.25 5.06 -20.18
C LEU A 171 9.68 5.46 -19.84
N ILE A 172 10.01 6.77 -19.78
CA ILE A 172 11.36 7.18 -19.45
C ILE A 172 11.77 6.81 -18.03
N TRP A 173 10.82 6.79 -17.09
CA TRP A 173 11.09 6.34 -15.73
C TRP A 173 11.42 4.86 -15.67
N LEU A 174 10.83 4.07 -16.55
CA LEU A 174 11.10 2.62 -16.67
C LEU A 174 12.37 2.36 -17.49
N ASP A 175 12.56 3.05 -18.63
CA ASP A 175 13.67 2.84 -19.55
C ASP A 175 15.00 3.39 -19.04
N LEU A 176 14.99 4.63 -18.54
CA LEU A 176 16.21 5.36 -18.21
C LEU A 176 16.58 5.26 -16.75
N TYR A 177 15.57 5.22 -15.89
CA TYR A 177 15.77 5.21 -14.44
C TYR A 177 15.53 3.84 -13.79
N HIS A 178 15.17 2.82 -14.58
CA HIS A 178 14.93 1.45 -14.14
C HIS A 178 13.91 1.30 -13.00
N ILE A 179 12.93 2.20 -12.91
CA ILE A 179 11.85 2.10 -11.94
C ILE A 179 11.04 0.83 -12.19
N ASP A 180 10.64 0.13 -11.13
CA ASP A 180 9.97 -1.16 -11.20
C ASP A 180 8.45 -1.05 -11.33
N GLY A 181 7.89 0.08 -10.99
CA GLY A 181 6.45 0.30 -11.09
C GLY A 181 6.05 1.76 -10.94
N LEU A 182 4.85 2.05 -11.43
CA LEU A 182 4.24 3.38 -11.34
C LEU A 182 2.92 3.28 -10.58
N ARG A 183 2.80 4.04 -9.52
CA ARG A 183 1.52 4.33 -8.89
C ARG A 183 0.95 5.56 -9.55
N VAL A 184 -0.23 5.46 -10.12
CA VAL A 184 -0.88 6.54 -10.85
C VAL A 184 -1.84 7.26 -9.93
N ASP A 185 -1.51 8.52 -9.66
CA ASP A 185 -2.25 9.39 -8.75
C ASP A 185 -3.61 9.81 -9.33
N ALA A 186 -4.62 9.89 -8.48
CA ALA A 186 -5.90 10.50 -8.75
C ALA A 186 -6.62 9.99 -10.01
N VAL A 187 -6.60 8.68 -10.25
CA VAL A 187 -7.23 8.08 -11.44
C VAL A 187 -8.74 8.41 -11.50
N ALA A 188 -9.43 8.46 -10.36
CA ALA A 188 -10.84 8.84 -10.31
C ALA A 188 -11.09 10.23 -10.91
N SER A 189 -10.20 11.19 -10.67
CA SER A 189 -10.33 12.54 -11.25
C SER A 189 -10.20 12.56 -12.76
N MET A 190 -9.54 11.56 -13.34
CA MET A 190 -9.39 11.41 -14.80
C MET A 190 -10.63 10.76 -15.42
N LEU A 191 -11.22 9.77 -14.73
CA LEU A 191 -12.31 8.95 -15.26
C LEU A 191 -13.66 9.68 -15.35
N TYR A 192 -13.89 10.69 -14.52
CA TYR A 192 -15.18 11.32 -14.36
C TYR A 192 -15.14 12.81 -14.66
N TRP A 193 -15.98 13.26 -15.61
CA TRP A 193 -16.13 14.68 -15.95
C TRP A 193 -16.70 15.52 -14.81
N ASP A 194 -17.51 14.92 -13.93
CA ASP A 194 -18.16 15.56 -12.78
C ASP A 194 -17.37 15.44 -11.49
N TYR A 195 -16.15 14.93 -11.52
CA TYR A 195 -15.31 14.78 -10.33
C TYR A 195 -15.12 16.13 -9.62
N SER A 196 -15.51 16.19 -8.33
CA SER A 196 -15.46 17.40 -7.50
C SER A 196 -16.18 18.63 -8.09
N ARG A 197 -17.16 18.42 -8.94
CA ARG A 197 -17.96 19.48 -9.58
C ARG A 197 -19.42 19.37 -9.20
N LYS A 198 -20.08 20.53 -9.13
CA LYS A 198 -21.53 20.62 -8.89
C LYS A 198 -22.28 20.45 -10.21
N ASP A 199 -23.58 20.20 -10.10
CA ASP A 199 -24.47 20.21 -11.25
C ASP A 199 -24.36 21.52 -12.03
N GLY A 200 -24.21 21.41 -13.37
CA GLY A 200 -24.01 22.55 -14.26
C GLY A 200 -22.59 23.07 -14.38
N GLU A 201 -21.64 22.53 -13.59
CA GLU A 201 -20.23 22.93 -13.65
C GLU A 201 -19.36 21.98 -14.49
N TRP A 202 -19.97 21.04 -15.16
CA TRP A 202 -19.27 20.06 -16.01
C TRP A 202 -20.04 19.80 -17.32
N ILE A 203 -19.36 19.22 -18.30
CA ILE A 203 -19.90 18.90 -19.62
C ILE A 203 -20.01 17.39 -19.75
N PRO A 204 -21.21 16.83 -20.00
CA PRO A 204 -21.37 15.40 -20.26
C PRO A 204 -20.58 14.91 -21.48
N ASN A 205 -20.33 13.60 -21.52
CA ASN A 205 -19.80 12.95 -22.71
C ASN A 205 -20.87 12.86 -23.82
N VAL A 206 -20.50 12.29 -24.97
CA VAL A 206 -21.36 12.17 -26.15
C VAL A 206 -22.66 11.37 -25.92
N ASP A 207 -22.68 10.51 -24.90
CA ASP A 207 -23.83 9.71 -24.50
C ASP A 207 -24.65 10.36 -23.37
N GLY A 208 -24.26 11.56 -22.94
CA GLY A 208 -24.90 12.28 -21.84
C GLY A 208 -24.45 11.86 -20.43
N GLY A 209 -23.48 10.98 -20.33
CA GLY A 209 -22.95 10.49 -19.05
C GLY A 209 -21.73 11.27 -18.54
N ASN A 210 -21.21 10.82 -17.39
CA ASN A 210 -20.12 11.49 -16.68
C ASN A 210 -18.74 10.89 -16.94
N ILE A 211 -18.63 9.78 -17.66
CA ILE A 211 -17.35 9.12 -17.94
C ILE A 211 -16.57 9.90 -18.99
N ASN A 212 -15.30 10.18 -18.70
CA ASN A 212 -14.34 10.71 -19.65
C ASN A 212 -13.77 9.57 -20.51
N TYR A 213 -14.39 9.30 -21.65
CA TYR A 213 -13.96 8.23 -22.57
C TYR A 213 -12.55 8.43 -23.11
N GLU A 214 -12.11 9.67 -23.23
CA GLU A 214 -10.74 10.01 -23.69
C GLU A 214 -9.71 9.58 -22.65
N ALA A 215 -9.95 9.85 -21.37
CA ALA A 215 -9.08 9.40 -20.28
C ALA A 215 -9.09 7.87 -20.12
N VAL A 216 -10.25 7.23 -20.27
CA VAL A 216 -10.34 5.75 -20.27
C VAL A 216 -9.47 5.17 -21.39
N SER A 217 -9.59 5.69 -22.59
CA SER A 217 -8.76 5.28 -23.75
C SER A 217 -7.27 5.51 -23.50
N PHE A 218 -6.91 6.67 -22.93
CA PHE A 218 -5.53 6.98 -22.57
C PHE A 218 -4.96 5.98 -21.57
N LEU A 219 -5.68 5.68 -20.48
CA LEU A 219 -5.22 4.76 -19.44
C LEU A 219 -5.04 3.34 -19.98
N LYS A 220 -5.92 2.87 -20.85
CA LYS A 220 -5.76 1.59 -21.54
C LYS A 220 -4.49 1.58 -22.40
N TRP A 221 -4.28 2.60 -23.21
CA TRP A 221 -3.08 2.72 -24.04
C TRP A 221 -1.80 2.80 -23.20
N PHE A 222 -1.80 3.59 -22.14
CA PHE A 222 -0.69 3.67 -21.19
C PHE A 222 -0.31 2.28 -20.65
N ASN A 223 -1.28 1.54 -20.11
CA ASN A 223 -1.03 0.22 -19.55
C ASN A 223 -0.58 -0.80 -20.61
N GLU A 224 -1.14 -0.74 -21.82
CA GLU A 224 -0.71 -1.58 -22.94
C GLU A 224 0.75 -1.33 -23.33
N GLU A 225 1.16 -0.06 -23.43
CA GLU A 225 2.53 0.31 -23.77
C GLU A 225 3.53 -0.08 -22.66
N VAL A 226 3.17 0.15 -21.41
CA VAL A 226 4.02 -0.29 -20.28
C VAL A 226 4.16 -1.81 -20.29
N ASN A 227 3.07 -2.55 -20.42
CA ASN A 227 3.14 -4.01 -20.40
C ASN A 227 3.89 -4.59 -21.61
N ARG A 228 3.78 -3.94 -22.78
CA ARG A 228 4.47 -4.36 -23.99
C ARG A 228 5.99 -4.14 -23.91
N LYS A 229 6.43 -3.01 -23.37
CA LYS A 229 7.84 -2.62 -23.30
C LYS A 229 8.53 -3.10 -22.03
N HIS A 230 7.79 -3.13 -20.94
CA HIS A 230 8.29 -3.48 -19.60
C HIS A 230 7.35 -4.49 -18.93
N PRO A 231 7.30 -5.73 -19.41
CA PRO A 231 6.36 -6.74 -18.90
C PRO A 231 6.56 -7.06 -17.41
N ASN A 232 7.73 -6.75 -16.86
CA ASN A 232 8.03 -6.95 -15.43
C ASN A 232 7.62 -5.78 -14.54
N ALA A 233 7.39 -4.60 -15.12
CA ALA A 233 6.95 -3.43 -14.37
C ALA A 233 5.49 -3.58 -13.95
N VAL A 234 5.14 -2.99 -12.81
CA VAL A 234 3.77 -2.94 -12.31
C VAL A 234 3.17 -1.55 -12.45
N THR A 235 1.88 -1.48 -12.73
CA THR A 235 1.10 -0.25 -12.66
C THR A 235 0.03 -0.39 -11.60
N ILE A 236 -0.13 0.64 -10.79
CA ILE A 236 -0.99 0.65 -9.61
C ILE A 236 -1.89 1.88 -9.70
N ALA A 237 -3.21 1.69 -9.62
CA ALA A 237 -4.15 2.80 -9.63
C ALA A 237 -4.52 3.25 -8.21
N GLU A 238 -4.42 4.55 -7.96
CA GLU A 238 -5.12 5.18 -6.85
C GLU A 238 -6.48 5.62 -7.38
N GLU A 239 -7.52 4.84 -7.06
CA GLU A 239 -8.89 5.05 -7.55
C GLU A 239 -9.88 4.54 -6.52
N SER A 240 -10.76 5.40 -6.01
CA SER A 240 -11.63 5.12 -4.87
C SER A 240 -13.09 4.87 -5.25
N THR A 241 -13.44 4.94 -6.53
CA THR A 241 -14.82 4.80 -6.98
C THR A 241 -15.20 3.36 -7.32
N ALA A 242 -16.46 3.14 -7.65
CA ALA A 242 -16.98 1.86 -8.10
C ALA A 242 -16.74 1.57 -9.59
N PHE A 243 -15.81 2.29 -10.25
CA PHE A 243 -15.45 1.99 -11.63
C PHE A 243 -14.94 0.55 -11.75
N THR A 244 -15.54 -0.22 -12.64
CA THR A 244 -15.26 -1.66 -12.74
C THR A 244 -14.08 -1.96 -13.67
N GLY A 245 -13.27 -2.96 -13.28
CA GLY A 245 -12.20 -3.47 -14.14
C GLY A 245 -10.95 -2.61 -14.18
N VAL A 246 -10.69 -1.77 -13.17
CA VAL A 246 -9.48 -0.95 -13.10
C VAL A 246 -8.23 -1.82 -13.24
N SER A 247 -8.15 -2.92 -12.50
CA SER A 247 -7.04 -3.89 -12.55
C SER A 247 -7.37 -5.17 -13.31
N ARG A 248 -8.18 -5.06 -14.35
CA ARG A 248 -8.46 -6.16 -15.29
C ARG A 248 -7.79 -5.88 -16.63
N PRO A 249 -7.45 -6.93 -17.40
CA PRO A 249 -6.83 -6.77 -18.72
C PRO A 249 -7.65 -5.92 -19.68
N THR A 250 -6.98 -5.14 -20.52
CA THR A 250 -7.65 -4.34 -21.56
C THR A 250 -8.38 -5.22 -22.57
N SER A 251 -7.89 -6.44 -22.81
CA SER A 251 -8.54 -7.43 -23.68
C SER A 251 -9.92 -7.87 -23.19
N THR A 252 -10.21 -7.71 -21.91
CA THR A 252 -11.53 -8.01 -21.30
C THR A 252 -12.32 -6.74 -20.98
N GLY A 253 -11.88 -5.59 -21.48
CA GLY A 253 -12.53 -4.30 -21.25
C GLY A 253 -12.05 -3.52 -20.05
N GLY A 254 -11.07 -4.03 -19.30
CA GLY A 254 -10.48 -3.35 -18.14
C GLY A 254 -9.52 -2.22 -18.52
N LEU A 255 -9.07 -1.46 -17.52
CA LEU A 255 -8.10 -0.37 -17.74
C LEU A 255 -6.66 -0.88 -17.87
N GLY A 256 -6.38 -2.13 -17.47
CA GLY A 256 -5.08 -2.75 -17.64
C GLY A 256 -4.07 -2.52 -16.51
N PHE A 257 -4.44 -1.87 -15.43
CA PHE A 257 -3.58 -1.80 -14.24
C PHE A 257 -3.31 -3.20 -13.67
N ASN A 258 -2.16 -3.38 -13.03
CA ASN A 258 -1.86 -4.62 -12.34
C ASN A 258 -2.52 -4.67 -10.97
N PHE A 259 -2.58 -3.53 -10.29
CA PHE A 259 -3.11 -3.39 -8.95
C PHE A 259 -3.95 -2.13 -8.79
N LYS A 260 -4.79 -2.15 -7.77
CA LYS A 260 -5.55 -0.99 -7.29
C LYS A 260 -5.43 -0.90 -5.77
N TRP A 261 -5.26 0.32 -5.23
CA TRP A 261 -5.35 0.54 -3.79
C TRP A 261 -6.75 0.22 -3.28
N ASN A 262 -6.85 -0.50 -2.17
CA ASN A 262 -8.13 -0.79 -1.52
C ASN A 262 -8.47 0.32 -0.51
N MET A 263 -9.01 1.41 -0.99
CA MET A 263 -9.37 2.55 -0.15
C MET A 263 -10.64 2.27 0.67
N GLY A 264 -11.52 1.40 0.20
CA GLY A 264 -12.68 0.93 0.97
C GLY A 264 -12.29 0.14 2.21
N TRP A 265 -11.40 -0.83 2.07
CA TRP A 265 -10.83 -1.55 3.21
C TRP A 265 -10.13 -0.61 4.20
N MET A 266 -9.34 0.33 3.69
CA MET A 266 -8.64 1.32 4.52
C MET A 266 -9.64 2.11 5.35
N HIS A 267 -10.65 2.68 4.71
CA HIS A 267 -11.67 3.50 5.39
C HIS A 267 -12.42 2.68 6.45
N ASP A 268 -12.98 1.53 6.08
CA ASP A 268 -13.82 0.72 6.97
C ASP A 268 -13.02 0.14 8.14
N SER A 269 -11.82 -0.37 7.88
CA SER A 269 -10.98 -0.95 8.92
C SER A 269 -10.45 0.09 9.91
N LEU A 270 -10.09 1.28 9.43
CA LEU A 270 -9.67 2.38 10.31
C LEU A 270 -10.84 2.91 11.14
N GLU A 271 -12.02 3.03 10.58
CA GLU A 271 -13.23 3.42 11.32
C GLU A 271 -13.54 2.43 12.46
N TYR A 272 -13.47 1.14 12.15
CA TYR A 272 -13.60 0.09 13.17
C TYR A 272 -12.54 0.21 14.27
N MET A 273 -11.27 0.37 13.89
CA MET A 273 -10.16 0.43 14.85
C MET A 273 -10.20 1.71 15.72
N GLN A 274 -10.74 2.80 15.24
CA GLN A 274 -10.95 4.04 16.02
C GLN A 274 -12.10 3.91 17.02
N THR A 275 -12.98 2.96 16.82
CA THR A 275 -14.11 2.69 17.73
C THR A 275 -13.58 2.08 19.02
N ASP A 276 -14.09 2.56 20.17
CA ASP A 276 -13.80 1.95 21.46
C ASP A 276 -14.12 0.44 21.42
N PRO A 277 -13.23 -0.44 21.90
CA PRO A 277 -13.43 -1.88 21.84
C PRO A 277 -14.79 -2.37 22.40
N PHE A 278 -15.33 -1.68 23.39
CA PHE A 278 -16.64 -2.02 23.94
C PHE A 278 -17.78 -1.90 22.92
N PHE A 279 -17.67 -0.99 21.97
CA PHE A 279 -18.68 -0.73 20.94
C PHE A 279 -18.39 -1.45 19.61
N ARG A 280 -17.23 -2.07 19.44
CA ARG A 280 -16.84 -2.76 18.19
C ARG A 280 -17.81 -3.86 17.78
N LYS A 281 -18.49 -4.49 18.73
CA LYS A 281 -19.52 -5.51 18.43
C LYS A 281 -20.66 -5.00 17.55
N TYR A 282 -20.94 -3.70 17.57
CA TYR A 282 -21.97 -3.07 16.73
C TYR A 282 -21.45 -2.67 15.34
N HIS A 283 -20.15 -2.77 15.12
CA HIS A 283 -19.43 -2.41 13.90
C HIS A 283 -18.66 -3.58 13.28
N HIS A 284 -18.95 -4.79 13.74
CA HIS A 284 -18.20 -5.99 13.37
C HIS A 284 -18.10 -6.20 11.87
N GLY A 285 -19.16 -5.93 11.12
CA GLY A 285 -19.21 -6.07 9.68
C GLY A 285 -18.24 -5.15 8.92
N GLU A 286 -17.80 -4.03 9.50
CA GLU A 286 -16.87 -3.11 8.85
C GLU A 286 -15.51 -3.77 8.57
N MET A 287 -15.04 -4.66 9.45
CA MET A 287 -13.78 -5.40 9.25
C MET A 287 -13.87 -6.49 8.19
N SER A 288 -15.04 -7.07 7.98
CA SER A 288 -15.23 -8.18 7.05
C SER A 288 -15.80 -7.76 5.69
N PHE A 289 -16.36 -6.57 5.58
CA PHE A 289 -17.06 -6.09 4.39
C PHE A 289 -16.18 -6.11 3.13
N SER A 290 -14.90 -5.80 3.25
CA SER A 290 -13.95 -5.80 2.14
C SER A 290 -13.85 -7.17 1.44
N MET A 291 -14.12 -8.27 2.14
CA MET A 291 -14.07 -9.61 1.52
C MET A 291 -15.22 -9.88 0.55
N ILE A 292 -16.29 -9.08 0.58
CA ILE A 292 -17.37 -9.16 -0.39
C ILE A 292 -16.91 -8.77 -1.80
N TYR A 293 -15.98 -7.81 -1.89
CA TYR A 293 -15.45 -7.30 -3.17
C TYR A 293 -13.95 -7.56 -3.38
N ALA A 294 -13.30 -8.28 -2.45
CA ALA A 294 -11.83 -8.45 -2.45
C ALA A 294 -11.26 -9.03 -3.76
N TYR A 295 -12.06 -9.76 -4.53
CA TYR A 295 -11.65 -10.40 -5.78
C TYR A 295 -12.15 -9.69 -7.03
N ASN A 296 -12.84 -8.56 -6.88
CA ASN A 296 -13.25 -7.73 -8.02
C ASN A 296 -12.06 -7.03 -8.68
N GLU A 297 -11.02 -6.75 -7.91
CA GLU A 297 -9.78 -6.10 -8.34
C GLU A 297 -8.58 -6.79 -7.69
N ASN A 298 -7.39 -6.50 -8.19
CA ASN A 298 -6.14 -6.93 -7.56
C ASN A 298 -5.71 -5.85 -6.55
N PHE A 299 -6.18 -5.97 -5.32
CA PHE A 299 -6.01 -4.93 -4.32
C PHE A 299 -4.64 -4.94 -3.63
N ILE A 300 -4.16 -3.72 -3.35
CA ILE A 300 -3.13 -3.44 -2.36
C ILE A 300 -3.82 -2.81 -1.15
N LEU A 301 -3.59 -3.37 0.03
CA LEU A 301 -4.08 -2.83 1.30
C LEU A 301 -3.21 -1.65 1.71
N SER A 302 -3.65 -0.44 1.41
CA SER A 302 -2.85 0.77 1.57
C SER A 302 -3.26 1.59 2.78
N ILE A 303 -2.29 1.88 3.64
CA ILE A 303 -2.36 2.92 4.67
C ILE A 303 -1.31 3.96 4.28
N SER A 304 -1.73 4.94 3.49
CA SER A 304 -0.84 5.89 2.83
C SER A 304 -0.61 7.16 3.65
N HIS A 305 0.15 8.09 3.06
CA HIS A 305 0.37 9.42 3.62
C HIS A 305 -0.93 10.18 3.90
N ASP A 306 -1.98 9.97 3.09
CA ASP A 306 -3.27 10.66 3.24
C ASP A 306 -4.00 10.32 4.53
N GLU A 307 -3.75 9.17 5.12
CA GLU A 307 -4.40 8.74 6.35
C GLU A 307 -3.77 9.34 7.61
N VAL A 308 -2.58 9.93 7.50
CA VAL A 308 -1.78 10.38 8.66
C VAL A 308 -1.43 11.87 8.64
N THR A 309 -2.25 12.66 7.97
CA THR A 309 -2.09 14.11 7.80
C THR A 309 -3.44 14.84 7.92
N HIS A 310 -3.41 16.17 7.89
CA HIS A 310 -4.61 17.03 7.86
C HIS A 310 -5.63 16.79 8.99
N GLY A 311 -5.16 16.63 10.23
CA GLY A 311 -6.03 16.46 11.39
C GLY A 311 -6.55 15.03 11.60
N LYS A 312 -6.02 14.06 10.85
CA LYS A 312 -6.45 12.66 10.95
C LYS A 312 -5.66 11.84 11.99
N HIS A 313 -4.71 12.44 12.66
CA HIS A 313 -3.75 11.84 13.61
C HIS A 313 -2.76 10.86 12.95
N SER A 314 -1.69 10.50 13.68
CA SER A 314 -0.86 9.37 13.30
C SER A 314 -1.63 8.06 13.42
N LEU A 315 -1.15 6.99 12.78
CA LEU A 315 -1.82 5.69 12.86
C LEU A 315 -1.93 5.19 14.31
N LEU A 316 -0.89 5.40 15.13
CA LEU A 316 -0.92 5.05 16.55
C LEU A 316 -2.02 5.81 17.31
N TYR A 317 -2.13 7.11 17.10
CA TYR A 317 -3.08 7.94 17.85
C TYR A 317 -4.52 7.95 17.29
N LYS A 318 -4.76 7.21 16.21
CA LYS A 318 -6.13 6.82 15.84
C LYS A 318 -6.70 5.77 16.78
N MET A 319 -5.83 5.00 17.43
CA MET A 319 -6.24 3.88 18.27
C MET A 319 -6.74 4.37 19.63
N PRO A 320 -7.83 3.78 20.15
CA PRO A 320 -8.43 4.17 21.44
C PRO A 320 -7.70 3.54 22.62
N GLY A 321 -8.02 4.03 23.81
CA GLY A 321 -7.58 3.48 25.08
C GLY A 321 -6.37 4.19 25.67
N ASP A 322 -5.78 3.56 26.66
CA ASP A 322 -4.55 4.03 27.28
C ASP A 322 -3.32 3.77 26.38
N GLU A 323 -2.15 4.18 26.83
CA GLU A 323 -0.91 4.07 26.05
C GLU A 323 -0.60 2.63 25.61
N TRP A 324 -0.82 1.65 26.50
CA TRP A 324 -0.60 0.26 26.16
C TRP A 324 -1.64 -0.25 25.15
N GLN A 325 -2.91 0.09 25.37
CA GLN A 325 -4.02 -0.30 24.51
C GLN A 325 -3.90 0.29 23.11
N GLN A 326 -3.47 1.55 23.00
CA GLN A 326 -3.20 2.18 21.69
C GLN A 326 -2.15 1.40 20.92
N ALA A 327 -1.03 1.08 21.54
CA ALA A 327 0.03 0.29 20.90
C ALA A 327 -0.44 -1.15 20.59
N ALA A 328 -1.19 -1.78 21.48
CA ALA A 328 -1.75 -3.12 21.26
C ALA A 328 -2.72 -3.13 20.08
N ASN A 329 -3.62 -2.15 19.97
CA ASN A 329 -4.52 -2.00 18.83
C ASN A 329 -3.76 -1.83 17.51
N LEU A 330 -2.73 -1.00 17.51
CA LEU A 330 -1.88 -0.81 16.32
C LEU A 330 -1.22 -2.13 15.90
N ARG A 331 -0.64 -2.86 16.85
CA ARG A 331 -0.01 -4.17 16.58
C ARG A 331 -1.02 -5.18 16.04
N ALA A 332 -2.20 -5.28 16.65
CA ALA A 332 -3.26 -6.16 16.20
C ALA A 332 -3.74 -5.80 14.78
N TYR A 333 -3.87 -4.52 14.48
CA TYR A 333 -4.28 -4.02 13.17
C TYR A 333 -3.25 -4.33 12.08
N LEU A 334 -1.97 -4.10 12.36
CA LEU A 334 -0.88 -4.46 11.44
C LEU A 334 -0.86 -5.97 11.18
N GLY A 335 -1.04 -6.79 12.21
CA GLY A 335 -1.19 -8.24 12.06
C GLY A 335 -2.37 -8.61 11.16
N TYR A 336 -3.51 -7.98 11.35
CA TYR A 336 -4.70 -8.19 10.51
C TYR A 336 -4.46 -7.80 9.05
N GLN A 337 -3.78 -6.67 8.80
CA GLN A 337 -3.40 -6.25 7.46
C GLN A 337 -2.56 -7.31 6.74
N TYR A 338 -1.58 -7.88 7.43
CA TYR A 338 -0.71 -8.92 6.85
C TYR A 338 -1.43 -10.26 6.65
N ALA A 339 -2.46 -10.54 7.43
CA ALA A 339 -3.30 -11.73 7.26
C ALA A 339 -4.29 -11.61 6.10
N HIS A 340 -4.86 -10.42 5.89
CA HIS A 340 -5.89 -10.17 4.88
C HIS A 340 -5.36 -10.31 3.46
N PRO A 341 -6.13 -10.93 2.51
CA PRO A 341 -5.73 -11.00 1.12
C PRO A 341 -5.43 -9.64 0.49
N GLY A 342 -4.37 -9.56 -0.30
CA GLY A 342 -3.89 -8.35 -0.95
C GLY A 342 -2.44 -8.03 -0.58
N LYS A 343 -1.78 -7.21 -1.40
CA LYS A 343 -0.42 -6.72 -1.08
C LYS A 343 -0.49 -5.65 0.01
N LYS A 344 0.65 -5.27 0.58
CA LYS A 344 0.71 -4.41 1.78
C LYS A 344 1.45 -3.12 1.48
N LEU A 345 0.88 -1.99 1.91
CA LEU A 345 1.54 -0.69 1.86
C LEU A 345 1.29 0.07 3.15
N ASN A 346 2.36 0.55 3.78
CA ASN A 346 2.30 1.46 4.92
C ASN A 346 3.20 2.67 4.68
N PHE A 347 2.73 3.84 5.14
CA PHE A 347 3.50 5.07 5.08
C PHE A 347 4.60 5.09 6.13
N MET A 348 5.74 5.69 5.78
CA MET A 348 6.90 5.86 6.68
C MET A 348 6.50 6.39 8.06
N GLY A 349 7.09 5.82 9.10
CA GLY A 349 6.82 6.15 10.49
C GLY A 349 5.77 5.25 11.14
N SER A 350 4.81 4.70 10.39
CA SER A 350 3.80 3.77 10.93
C SER A 350 4.43 2.50 11.49
N GLU A 351 5.57 2.07 10.96
CA GLU A 351 6.30 0.88 11.37
C GLU A 351 6.91 0.96 12.78
N PHE A 352 7.02 2.14 13.35
CA PHE A 352 7.46 2.31 14.74
C PHE A 352 6.47 3.12 15.60
N GLY A 353 5.26 3.33 15.11
CA GLY A 353 4.25 4.08 15.84
C GLY A 353 4.57 5.57 15.94
N GLN A 354 4.88 6.21 14.81
CA GLN A 354 5.05 7.66 14.72
C GLN A 354 4.02 8.39 15.59
N GLY A 355 4.47 9.33 16.43
CA GLY A 355 3.60 10.02 17.38
C GLY A 355 2.82 11.18 16.74
N SER A 356 3.52 12.04 16.01
CA SER A 356 2.89 13.17 15.34
C SER A 356 2.33 12.78 13.97
N GLU A 357 1.36 13.57 13.49
CA GLU A 357 0.99 13.53 12.09
C GLU A 357 2.21 13.81 11.22
N TRP A 358 2.19 13.28 10.00
CA TRP A 358 3.26 13.56 9.06
C TRP A 358 3.37 15.07 8.79
N ASN A 359 4.59 15.58 8.89
CA ASN A 359 4.97 16.95 8.60
C ASN A 359 6.11 16.92 7.57
N ASP A 360 5.84 17.39 6.36
CA ASP A 360 6.79 17.42 5.26
C ASP A 360 7.99 18.34 5.49
N ASN A 361 7.90 19.26 6.45
CA ASN A 361 8.98 20.17 6.84
C ASN A 361 9.88 19.63 7.96
N ALA A 362 9.49 18.51 8.59
CA ALA A 362 10.25 17.87 9.66
C ALA A 362 10.64 16.43 9.26
N GLN A 363 11.66 15.89 9.92
CA GLN A 363 11.92 14.45 9.82
C GLN A 363 10.93 13.65 10.70
N LEU A 364 10.88 12.34 10.48
CA LEU A 364 10.14 11.43 11.36
C LEU A 364 10.65 11.55 12.81
N ASP A 365 9.79 11.18 13.76
CA ASP A 365 10.09 11.22 15.19
C ASP A 365 11.03 10.07 15.62
N TRP A 366 12.21 9.96 15.00
CA TRP A 366 13.19 8.91 15.27
C TRP A 366 13.57 8.76 16.73
N TRP A 367 13.48 9.84 17.50
CA TRP A 367 13.74 9.86 18.94
C TRP A 367 12.80 8.95 19.73
N LEU A 368 11.62 8.61 19.20
CA LEU A 368 10.67 7.68 19.83
C LEU A 368 11.25 6.27 19.99
N LEU A 369 12.20 5.88 19.14
CA LEU A 369 12.86 4.57 19.22
C LEU A 369 13.73 4.38 20.47
N LYS A 370 13.87 5.38 21.31
CA LYS A 370 14.44 5.24 22.65
C LYS A 370 13.50 4.51 23.62
N TYR A 371 12.22 4.42 23.29
CA TYR A 371 11.18 3.87 24.16
C TYR A 371 10.77 2.46 23.74
N PRO A 372 10.62 1.52 24.71
CA PRO A 372 10.26 0.12 24.42
C PRO A 372 8.96 -0.05 23.62
N LYS A 373 7.98 0.82 23.83
CA LYS A 373 6.72 0.81 23.08
C LYS A 373 6.94 0.90 21.57
N HIS A 374 7.76 1.84 21.13
CA HIS A 374 8.04 2.09 19.71
C HIS A 374 9.03 1.07 19.12
N GLN A 375 10.00 0.64 19.94
CA GLN A 375 10.87 -0.49 19.57
C GLN A 375 10.07 -1.77 19.34
N GLY A 376 9.04 -2.01 20.15
CA GLY A 376 8.17 -3.17 20.03
C GLY A 376 7.37 -3.18 18.74
N VAL A 377 6.77 -2.05 18.36
CA VAL A 377 6.04 -1.92 17.08
C VAL A 377 7.00 -2.15 15.90
N GLN A 378 8.17 -1.53 15.92
CA GLN A 378 9.18 -1.69 14.87
C GLN A 378 9.63 -3.15 14.73
N LYS A 379 9.91 -3.82 15.85
CA LYS A 379 10.28 -5.24 15.85
C LYS A 379 9.16 -6.11 15.29
N LEU A 380 7.91 -5.80 15.62
CA LEU A 380 6.75 -6.51 15.08
C LEU A 380 6.68 -6.38 13.55
N VAL A 381 6.82 -5.18 13.01
CA VAL A 381 6.77 -4.97 11.55
C VAL A 381 7.91 -5.70 10.87
N GLN A 382 9.11 -5.70 11.44
CA GLN A 382 10.22 -6.49 10.94
C GLN A 382 9.87 -7.98 10.88
N ASP A 383 9.33 -8.53 11.95
CA ASP A 383 8.96 -9.94 12.02
C ASP A 383 7.76 -10.28 11.11
N LEU A 384 6.79 -9.38 10.99
CA LEU A 384 5.68 -9.53 10.04
C LEU A 384 6.18 -9.60 8.59
N ASN A 385 7.09 -8.73 8.20
CA ASN A 385 7.69 -8.74 6.87
C ASN A 385 8.46 -10.04 6.59
N GLU A 386 9.25 -10.51 7.55
CA GLU A 386 10.02 -11.75 7.41
C GLU A 386 9.09 -12.97 7.30
N MET A 387 8.08 -13.06 8.17
CA MET A 387 7.06 -14.11 8.10
C MET A 387 6.30 -14.05 6.77
N TYR A 388 5.85 -12.88 6.37
CA TYR A 388 5.10 -12.67 5.12
C TYR A 388 5.89 -13.17 3.90
N LYS A 389 7.16 -12.77 3.76
CA LYS A 389 8.00 -13.24 2.64
C LYS A 389 8.21 -14.75 2.66
N LYS A 390 8.36 -15.33 3.85
CA LYS A 390 8.65 -16.75 4.04
C LYS A 390 7.45 -17.66 3.80
N GLU A 391 6.24 -17.14 3.96
CA GLU A 391 5.00 -17.94 3.95
C GLU A 391 4.16 -17.68 2.68
N PRO A 392 4.32 -18.47 1.62
CA PRO A 392 3.59 -18.29 0.36
C PRO A 392 2.06 -18.29 0.50
N ALA A 393 1.52 -18.97 1.51
CA ALA A 393 0.09 -18.93 1.81
C ALA A 393 -0.45 -17.51 2.02
N LEU A 394 0.40 -16.55 2.41
CA LEU A 394 0.01 -15.17 2.68
C LEU A 394 0.05 -14.25 1.44
N TRP A 395 0.61 -14.71 0.31
CA TRP A 395 0.77 -13.82 -0.85
C TRP A 395 0.60 -14.48 -2.22
N LYS A 396 0.84 -15.80 -2.37
CA LYS A 396 0.92 -16.43 -3.69
C LYS A 396 -0.43 -16.47 -4.41
N ARG A 397 -1.50 -16.65 -3.66
CA ARG A 397 -2.86 -16.76 -4.18
C ARG A 397 -3.76 -15.63 -3.64
N ASP A 398 -3.23 -14.44 -3.49
CA ASP A 398 -3.96 -13.29 -2.96
C ASP A 398 -5.26 -12.98 -3.74
N TYR A 399 -5.27 -13.25 -5.05
CA TYR A 399 -6.39 -12.87 -5.93
C TYR A 399 -7.23 -14.08 -6.38
N ASP A 400 -7.02 -15.21 -5.74
CA ASP A 400 -7.78 -16.44 -5.95
C ASP A 400 -8.81 -16.61 -4.81
N PRO A 401 -10.11 -16.53 -5.12
CA PRO A 401 -11.14 -16.66 -4.08
C PRO A 401 -11.13 -18.02 -3.37
N ASP A 402 -10.64 -19.07 -4.02
CA ASP A 402 -10.55 -20.41 -3.43
C ASP A 402 -9.42 -20.53 -2.40
N ALA A 403 -8.52 -19.55 -2.34
CA ALA A 403 -7.40 -19.53 -1.39
C ALA A 403 -7.72 -18.82 -0.07
N PHE A 404 -8.93 -18.34 0.10
CA PHE A 404 -9.38 -17.68 1.34
C PHE A 404 -10.67 -18.33 1.85
N ARG A 405 -10.77 -18.46 3.16
CA ARG A 405 -12.01 -18.85 3.82
C ARG A 405 -12.08 -18.22 5.21
N TRP A 406 -13.25 -17.63 5.53
CA TRP A 406 -13.53 -17.31 6.92
C TRP A 406 -13.70 -18.60 7.73
N LEU A 407 -13.00 -18.70 8.85
CA LEU A 407 -13.24 -19.73 9.87
C LEU A 407 -14.28 -19.22 10.87
N ASP A 408 -14.13 -17.97 11.30
CA ASP A 408 -15.08 -17.29 12.17
C ASP A 408 -15.18 -15.82 11.78
N VAL A 409 -16.36 -15.37 11.43
CA VAL A 409 -16.64 -13.97 11.04
C VAL A 409 -17.88 -13.43 11.74
N ASN A 410 -18.54 -14.27 12.54
CA ASN A 410 -19.84 -13.94 13.16
C ASN A 410 -19.74 -13.66 14.67
N ASP A 411 -18.59 -13.84 15.28
CA ASP A 411 -18.40 -13.60 16.72
C ASP A 411 -18.22 -12.12 17.03
N ALA A 412 -19.30 -11.38 16.83
CA ALA A 412 -19.32 -9.94 17.10
C ALA A 412 -19.18 -9.62 18.60
N ASP A 413 -19.73 -10.45 19.46
CA ASP A 413 -19.70 -10.22 20.90
C ASP A 413 -18.29 -10.22 21.49
N HIS A 414 -17.39 -11.02 20.90
CA HIS A 414 -15.98 -11.07 21.30
C HIS A 414 -15.06 -10.33 20.33
N SER A 415 -15.58 -9.73 19.26
CA SER A 415 -14.81 -9.05 18.22
C SER A 415 -13.68 -9.93 17.67
N ILE A 416 -14.00 -11.20 17.37
CA ILE A 416 -13.06 -12.18 16.84
C ILE A 416 -13.26 -12.35 15.34
N PHE A 417 -12.15 -12.41 14.61
CA PHE A 417 -12.08 -12.74 13.20
C PHE A 417 -11.04 -13.84 13.01
N ALA A 418 -11.45 -14.98 12.46
CA ALA A 418 -10.55 -16.08 12.14
C ALA A 418 -10.64 -16.41 10.65
N MET A 419 -9.50 -16.50 9.98
CA MET A 419 -9.42 -16.77 8.56
C MET A 419 -8.40 -17.86 8.24
N LEU A 420 -8.62 -18.56 7.13
CA LEU A 420 -7.69 -19.49 6.52
C LEU A 420 -7.14 -18.89 5.23
N ARG A 421 -5.82 -18.85 5.12
CA ARG A 421 -5.09 -18.48 3.90
C ARG A 421 -4.43 -19.74 3.35
N SER A 422 -4.66 -20.03 2.06
CA SER A 422 -4.11 -21.20 1.39
C SER A 422 -3.07 -20.81 0.35
N GLY A 423 -1.97 -21.53 0.35
CA GLY A 423 -0.98 -21.53 -0.72
C GLY A 423 -1.20 -22.72 -1.66
N ASP A 424 -0.12 -23.17 -2.30
CA ASP A 424 -0.12 -24.37 -3.14
C ASP A 424 0.07 -25.64 -2.29
N ASP A 425 -0.31 -26.79 -2.85
CA ASP A 425 0.00 -28.12 -2.30
C ASP A 425 -0.40 -28.33 -0.83
N GLY A 426 -1.50 -27.70 -0.40
CA GLY A 426 -2.00 -27.82 0.97
C GLY A 426 -1.34 -26.92 2.00
N ASP A 427 -0.38 -26.08 1.58
CA ASP A 427 0.18 -25.06 2.45
C ASP A 427 -0.92 -24.10 2.91
N CYS A 428 -1.00 -23.82 4.21
CA CYS A 428 -1.99 -22.91 4.74
C CYS A 428 -1.55 -22.27 6.05
N ILE A 429 -2.12 -21.10 6.32
CA ILE A 429 -1.98 -20.38 7.58
C ILE A 429 -3.39 -19.96 8.05
N MET A 430 -3.63 -20.12 9.33
CA MET A 430 -4.78 -19.55 10.02
C MET A 430 -4.35 -18.29 10.73
N ALA A 431 -5.15 -17.23 10.64
CA ALA A 431 -4.94 -16.01 11.38
C ALA A 431 -6.19 -15.70 12.22
N VAL A 432 -5.97 -15.38 13.49
CA VAL A 432 -7.04 -15.06 14.41
C VAL A 432 -6.76 -13.72 15.07
N SER A 433 -7.72 -12.80 14.98
CA SER A 433 -7.65 -11.48 15.62
C SER A 433 -8.69 -11.38 16.72
N ASN A 434 -8.26 -10.91 17.88
CA ASN A 434 -9.11 -10.51 19.00
C ASN A 434 -8.96 -9.01 19.21
N PHE A 435 -10.01 -8.26 18.88
CA PHE A 435 -10.00 -6.79 18.97
C PHE A 435 -10.64 -6.27 20.27
N THR A 436 -10.60 -7.06 21.33
CA THR A 436 -11.00 -6.63 22.69
C THR A 436 -9.82 -6.71 23.66
N PRO A 437 -9.82 -5.93 24.75
CA PRO A 437 -8.82 -6.04 25.79
C PRO A 437 -8.98 -7.25 26.71
N VAL A 438 -9.93 -8.14 26.41
CA VAL A 438 -10.24 -9.35 27.20
C VAL A 438 -9.68 -10.57 26.47
N PRO A 439 -8.79 -11.36 27.10
CA PRO A 439 -8.35 -12.63 26.53
C PRO A 439 -9.51 -13.59 26.34
N TYR A 440 -9.42 -14.44 25.34
CA TYR A 440 -10.39 -15.53 25.12
C TYR A 440 -9.72 -16.86 25.48
N VAL A 441 -10.15 -17.46 26.58
CA VAL A 441 -9.57 -18.72 27.08
C VAL A 441 -10.19 -19.89 26.34
N ALA A 442 -9.38 -20.88 25.98
CA ALA A 442 -9.79 -22.12 25.34
C ALA A 442 -10.61 -21.91 24.04
N TYR A 443 -10.17 -21.00 23.20
CA TYR A 443 -10.74 -20.78 21.87
C TYR A 443 -10.48 -22.00 20.99
N ARG A 444 -11.55 -22.55 20.39
CA ARG A 444 -11.42 -23.65 19.45
C ARG A 444 -11.28 -23.11 18.03
N LEU A 445 -10.23 -23.54 17.34
CA LEU A 445 -9.93 -23.16 15.97
C LEU A 445 -9.99 -24.40 15.07
N GLY A 446 -10.84 -24.38 14.05
CA GLY A 446 -10.88 -25.41 13.03
C GLY A 446 -9.61 -25.40 12.20
N VAL A 447 -9.06 -26.59 11.94
CA VAL A 447 -7.84 -26.76 11.12
C VAL A 447 -8.10 -27.78 10.01
N PRO A 448 -7.49 -27.60 8.82
CA PRO A 448 -7.86 -28.39 7.64
C PRO A 448 -7.38 -29.85 7.69
N THR A 449 -6.29 -30.13 8.39
CA THR A 449 -5.66 -31.48 8.42
C THR A 449 -5.27 -31.87 9.83
N PRO A 450 -5.17 -33.18 10.14
CA PRO A 450 -4.57 -33.61 11.41
C PRO A 450 -3.09 -33.22 11.46
N GLY A 451 -2.50 -33.30 12.63
CA GLY A 451 -1.09 -33.01 12.85
C GLY A 451 -0.85 -32.03 13.99
N THR A 452 0.35 -31.54 14.09
CA THR A 452 0.79 -30.59 15.13
C THR A 452 0.88 -29.17 14.57
N TYR A 453 0.28 -28.23 15.31
CA TYR A 453 0.19 -26.82 14.95
C TYR A 453 0.97 -25.97 15.95
N LYS A 454 1.38 -24.79 15.52
CA LYS A 454 2.11 -23.83 16.36
C LYS A 454 1.72 -22.39 16.00
N VAL A 455 1.69 -21.53 17.00
CA VAL A 455 1.63 -20.08 16.79
C VAL A 455 3.01 -19.61 16.33
N ILE A 456 3.11 -19.19 15.08
CA ILE A 456 4.37 -18.72 14.49
C ILE A 456 4.62 -17.24 14.69
N LEU A 457 3.56 -16.46 14.96
CA LEU A 457 3.67 -15.05 15.32
C LEU A 457 2.46 -14.66 16.19
N ASN A 458 2.73 -13.93 17.26
CA ASN A 458 1.76 -13.35 18.17
C ASN A 458 2.09 -11.88 18.40
N THR A 459 1.20 -10.97 17.96
CA THR A 459 1.43 -9.53 18.08
C THR A 459 1.45 -9.03 19.55
N ASP A 460 0.96 -9.83 20.49
CA ASP A 460 1.00 -9.54 21.94
C ASP A 460 2.24 -10.11 22.65
N ASP A 461 3.21 -10.63 21.91
CA ASP A 461 4.46 -11.12 22.51
C ASP A 461 5.19 -9.99 23.26
N LYS A 462 5.85 -10.34 24.36
CA LYS A 462 6.61 -9.39 25.18
C LYS A 462 7.71 -8.68 24.40
N LYS A 463 8.30 -9.32 23.39
CA LYS A 463 9.32 -8.70 22.53
C LYS A 463 8.77 -7.54 21.71
N TYR A 464 7.45 -7.41 21.57
CA TYR A 464 6.75 -6.31 20.91
C TYR A 464 6.11 -5.33 21.91
N TRP A 465 6.49 -5.38 23.17
CA TRP A 465 5.88 -4.63 24.26
C TRP A 465 4.44 -5.09 24.57
N GLY A 466 4.11 -6.32 24.22
CA GLY A 466 2.82 -6.96 24.52
C GLY A 466 2.79 -7.52 25.93
N SER A 467 1.63 -8.05 26.33
CA SER A 467 1.43 -8.68 27.64
C SER A 467 2.08 -10.06 27.74
N GLY A 468 2.30 -10.72 26.61
CA GLY A 468 2.80 -12.09 26.54
C GLY A 468 1.77 -13.12 26.97
N TYR A 469 0.50 -12.80 26.86
CA TYR A 469 -0.58 -13.69 27.29
C TYR A 469 -0.68 -14.94 26.41
N GLY A 470 -0.80 -16.10 27.04
CA GLY A 470 -1.44 -17.34 26.59
C GLY A 470 -0.83 -18.09 25.42
N THR A 471 -0.01 -17.49 24.61
CA THR A 471 0.48 -18.14 23.41
C THR A 471 1.96 -18.42 23.51
N GLY A 472 2.29 -19.41 24.31
CA GLY A 472 3.65 -19.92 24.37
C GLY A 472 4.08 -20.51 23.02
N SER A 473 5.32 -20.97 22.98
CA SER A 473 5.87 -21.75 21.87
C SER A 473 5.33 -23.19 21.83
N ASP A 474 4.23 -23.46 22.50
CA ASP A 474 3.71 -24.82 22.66
C ASP A 474 3.16 -25.38 21.36
N GLU A 475 3.50 -26.61 21.10
CA GLU A 475 2.96 -27.41 20.01
C GLU A 475 1.59 -27.92 20.40
N ILE A 476 0.61 -27.76 19.50
CA ILE A 476 -0.78 -28.12 19.74
C ILE A 476 -1.17 -29.22 18.75
N VAL A 477 -1.49 -30.40 19.28
CA VAL A 477 -1.94 -31.53 18.47
C VAL A 477 -3.43 -31.37 18.14
N ALA A 478 -3.74 -31.48 16.85
CA ALA A 478 -5.11 -31.39 16.38
C ALA A 478 -5.95 -32.58 16.89
N SER A 479 -7.13 -32.28 17.39
CA SER A 479 -8.13 -33.29 17.78
C SER A 479 -9.08 -33.60 16.63
N ASN A 480 -9.64 -34.82 16.62
CA ASN A 480 -10.67 -35.22 15.65
C ASN A 480 -12.06 -34.68 16.05
N ILE A 481 -12.11 -33.41 16.35
CA ILE A 481 -13.33 -32.68 16.68
C ILE A 481 -13.58 -31.67 15.56
N SER A 482 -14.68 -31.88 14.83
CA SER A 482 -15.07 -31.00 13.74
C SER A 482 -15.49 -29.63 14.25
N TYR A 483 -14.94 -28.58 13.64
CA TYR A 483 -15.27 -27.20 13.98
C TYR A 483 -14.98 -26.24 12.82
N GLN A 484 -15.78 -25.19 12.68
CA GLN A 484 -15.60 -24.16 11.64
C GLN A 484 -15.43 -24.76 10.22
N ASN A 485 -16.28 -25.72 9.87
CA ASN A 485 -16.26 -26.45 8.60
C ASN A 485 -14.94 -27.20 8.29
N ASN A 486 -14.23 -27.63 9.33
CA ASN A 486 -13.08 -28.51 9.26
C ASN A 486 -13.34 -29.78 10.07
N TYR A 487 -12.72 -30.89 9.68
CA TYR A 487 -12.84 -32.15 10.41
C TYR A 487 -12.00 -32.22 11.69
N HIS A 488 -11.03 -31.33 11.80
CA HIS A 488 -10.09 -31.25 12.92
C HIS A 488 -10.11 -29.88 13.55
N SER A 489 -9.67 -29.80 14.79
CA SER A 489 -9.54 -28.53 15.51
C SER A 489 -8.43 -28.57 16.54
N ILE A 490 -7.95 -27.38 16.90
CA ILE A 490 -7.05 -27.15 18.03
C ILE A 490 -7.72 -26.23 19.03
N VAL A 491 -7.22 -26.22 20.25
CA VAL A 491 -7.67 -25.30 21.31
C VAL A 491 -6.48 -24.48 21.77
N LEU A 492 -6.63 -23.18 21.81
CA LEU A 492 -5.60 -22.24 22.26
C LEU A 492 -6.25 -21.03 22.92
N ASP A 493 -5.44 -20.30 23.69
CA ASP A 493 -5.90 -19.05 24.27
C ASP A 493 -5.60 -17.89 23.32
N LEU A 494 -6.56 -16.99 23.14
CA LEU A 494 -6.36 -15.78 22.36
C LEU A 494 -5.92 -14.62 23.25
N PRO A 495 -4.79 -13.97 22.95
CA PRO A 495 -4.35 -12.80 23.69
C PRO A 495 -5.27 -11.60 23.47
N PRO A 496 -5.27 -10.63 24.41
CA PRO A 496 -6.09 -9.41 24.25
C PRO A 496 -5.49 -8.49 23.18
N LEU A 497 -6.35 -7.80 22.41
CA LEU A 497 -5.96 -6.82 21.40
C LEU A 497 -4.78 -7.34 20.55
N ALA A 498 -4.94 -8.48 19.91
CA ALA A 498 -3.87 -9.15 19.21
C ALA A 498 -4.36 -9.92 17.97
N THR A 499 -3.43 -10.14 17.07
CA THR A 499 -3.54 -11.09 15.97
C THR A 499 -2.48 -12.16 16.11
N ILE A 500 -2.88 -13.41 15.97
CA ILE A 500 -1.97 -14.56 15.95
C ILE A 500 -2.00 -15.25 14.60
N PHE A 501 -0.88 -15.83 14.21
CA PHE A 501 -0.73 -16.65 13.01
C PHE A 501 -0.37 -18.08 13.42
N VAL A 502 -1.12 -19.04 12.93
CA VAL A 502 -1.01 -20.45 13.29
C VAL A 502 -0.67 -21.26 12.04
N LYS A 503 0.31 -22.14 12.16
CA LYS A 503 0.77 -23.01 11.06
C LYS A 503 0.96 -24.44 11.53
N LYS A 504 0.67 -25.41 10.64
CA LYS A 504 1.03 -26.81 10.84
C LYS A 504 2.55 -26.98 10.73
N ILE A 505 3.16 -27.69 11.68
CA ILE A 505 4.61 -27.91 11.73
C ILE A 505 5.01 -29.38 11.52
N SER A 506 4.09 -30.33 11.76
CA SER A 506 4.31 -31.76 11.49
C SER A 506 3.00 -32.51 11.34
N ASP A 507 3.07 -33.72 10.75
CA ASP A 507 1.96 -34.65 10.61
C ASP A 507 1.63 -35.39 11.91
#